data_5fed14b1ac88dacd78c7fc5defe10011
#
_entry.id   5fed14b1ac88dacd78c7fc5defe10011
#
_cell.length_a   1.000
_cell.length_b   1.000
_cell.length_c   1.000
_cell.angle_alpha   90.00
_cell.angle_beta   90.00
_cell.angle_gamma   90.00
#
_symmetry.space_group_name_H-M   'P 1'
#
loop_
_entity.id
_entity.type
_entity.pdbx_description
1 polymer ?
#
loop_
_entity_poly.entity_id
_entity_poly.type
_entity_poly.pdbx_seq_one_letter_code
_entity_poly.pdbx_strand_id
1 'polypeptide(L)'
;RRQRQMCIRDRYINQIAFSGANDFLEKYKNDANAIIGHFGLGFYSAFMVAKKVEIITKSYREGAQAVKWTCDGSPEFTIEDTDKAERGTDIVLYIDDDCKEFLEEARISSLLKKYCSFLPIPVAFGKKKEWKDGKQVETAEDNIINDSNPLWTLKPSELKDEDYKKFYRDLYPMSDEPLFWIH
;
A
#
# COMPACT_ATOMS: atom_id res chain seq x y z
N ARG A 1 11.22 -16.50 24.92
CA ARG A 1 11.33 -15.25 24.13
C ARG A 1 11.03 -15.46 22.63
N ARG A 2 11.44 -16.57 21.98
CA ARG A 2 11.10 -16.93 20.58
C ARG A 2 9.59 -17.07 20.33
N GLN A 3 8.83 -17.60 21.28
CA GLN A 3 7.38 -17.85 21.13
C GLN A 3 6.52 -16.57 20.94
N ARG A 4 6.90 -15.41 21.52
CA ARG A 4 6.12 -14.16 21.36
C ARG A 4 6.29 -13.46 20.01
N GLN A 5 7.43 -13.63 19.36
CA GLN A 5 7.66 -13.10 18.00
C GLN A 5 7.01 -13.98 16.92
N MET A 6 6.96 -15.29 17.13
CA MET A 6 6.19 -16.23 16.32
C MET A 6 4.70 -15.89 16.31
N CYS A 7 4.11 -15.50 17.45
CA CYS A 7 2.67 -15.27 17.58
C CYS A 7 2.08 -14.23 16.61
N ILE A 8 2.80 -13.17 16.24
CA ILE A 8 2.26 -12.14 15.33
C ILE A 8 2.26 -12.62 13.87
N ARG A 9 3.30 -13.31 13.44
CA ARG A 9 3.44 -13.86 12.08
C ARG A 9 2.50 -15.04 11.84
N ASP A 10 2.54 -16.02 12.74
CA ASP A 10 1.72 -17.22 12.64
C ASP A 10 0.23 -16.90 12.77
N ARG A 11 -0.10 -15.81 13.47
CA ARG A 11 -1.48 -15.41 13.73
C ARG A 11 -2.13 -14.67 12.57
N TYR A 12 -1.37 -13.88 11.79
CA TYR A 12 -1.96 -12.99 10.79
C TYR A 12 -1.69 -13.43 9.34
N ILE A 13 -0.58 -14.11 9.07
CA ILE A 13 -0.25 -14.56 7.72
C ILE A 13 -0.63 -16.01 7.50
N ASN A 14 -0.45 -16.88 8.50
CA ASN A 14 -0.72 -18.32 8.40
C ASN A 14 -2.16 -18.70 8.75
N GLN A 15 -2.99 -17.80 9.23
CA GLN A 15 -4.39 -18.04 9.51
C GLN A 15 -5.26 -17.25 8.52
N ILE A 16 -5.88 -17.97 7.60
CA ILE A 16 -6.80 -17.40 6.62
C ILE A 16 -7.94 -16.66 7.33
N ALA A 17 -8.27 -15.46 6.87
CA ALA A 17 -9.34 -14.62 7.41
C ALA A 17 -9.13 -14.17 8.88
N PHE A 18 -7.92 -14.25 9.42
CA PHE A 18 -7.60 -13.69 10.71
C PHE A 18 -7.08 -12.25 10.56
N SER A 19 -7.76 -11.31 11.20
CA SER A 19 -7.41 -9.89 11.15
C SER A 19 -7.28 -9.32 12.55
N GLY A 20 -6.22 -8.53 12.81
CA GLY A 20 -6.06 -7.74 14.03
C GLY A 20 -6.79 -6.40 13.98
N ALA A 21 -7.65 -6.17 12.99
CA ALA A 21 -8.33 -4.89 12.81
C ALA A 21 -9.19 -4.52 14.02
N ASN A 22 -9.91 -5.46 14.62
CA ASN A 22 -10.73 -5.22 15.80
C ASN A 22 -9.87 -4.84 17.02
N ASP A 23 -8.79 -5.59 17.27
CA ASP A 23 -7.87 -5.30 18.38
C ASP A 23 -7.21 -3.91 18.20
N PHE A 24 -6.92 -3.52 16.95
CA PHE A 24 -6.39 -2.20 16.62
C PHE A 24 -7.43 -1.11 16.84
N LEU A 25 -8.66 -1.30 16.36
CA LEU A 25 -9.76 -0.34 16.54
C LEU A 25 -10.09 -0.11 18.03
N GLU A 26 -10.05 -1.16 18.85
CA GLU A 26 -10.24 -1.02 20.29
C GLU A 26 -9.11 -0.20 20.95
N LYS A 27 -7.88 -0.40 20.49
CA LYS A 27 -6.69 0.27 21.04
C LYS A 27 -6.54 1.71 20.56
N TYR A 28 -6.94 1.99 19.31
CA TYR A 28 -6.75 3.28 18.61
C TYR A 28 -8.07 3.82 18.09
N LYS A 29 -9.05 4.02 18.99
CA LYS A 29 -10.42 4.46 18.64
C LYS A 29 -10.49 5.76 17.83
N ASN A 30 -9.48 6.62 17.95
CA ASN A 30 -9.42 7.90 17.23
C ASN A 30 -8.80 7.77 15.83
N ASP A 31 -8.17 6.64 15.50
CA ASP A 31 -7.48 6.40 14.23
C ASP A 31 -8.15 5.31 13.38
N ALA A 32 -9.46 5.14 13.54
CA ALA A 32 -10.23 4.11 12.83
C ALA A 32 -10.07 4.17 11.30
N ASN A 33 -9.85 5.36 10.75
CA ASN A 33 -9.64 5.58 9.31
C ASN A 33 -8.25 5.11 8.81
N ALA A 34 -7.32 4.80 9.70
CA ALA A 34 -5.99 4.32 9.33
C ALA A 34 -5.95 2.83 8.96
N ILE A 35 -7.06 2.09 9.16
CA ILE A 35 -7.15 0.69 8.77
C ILE A 35 -7.82 0.56 7.41
N ILE A 36 -7.08 0.02 6.44
CA ILE A 36 -7.58 -0.24 5.08
C ILE A 36 -8.20 -1.64 4.98
N GLY A 37 -7.62 -2.62 5.67
CA GLY A 37 -8.03 -4.02 5.59
C GLY A 37 -8.69 -4.54 6.86
N HIS A 38 -9.84 -5.21 6.72
CA HIS A 38 -10.61 -5.73 7.85
C HIS A 38 -10.68 -7.26 7.92
N PHE A 39 -10.51 -7.95 6.80
CA PHE A 39 -10.84 -9.38 6.70
C PHE A 39 -9.65 -10.33 6.72
N GLY A 40 -8.41 -9.84 6.65
CA GLY A 40 -7.21 -10.68 6.63
C GLY A 40 -7.06 -11.55 5.37
N LEU A 41 -7.80 -11.25 4.29
CA LEU A 41 -7.80 -12.04 3.05
C LEU A 41 -6.99 -11.40 1.91
N GLY A 42 -6.77 -10.09 1.97
CA GLY A 42 -6.15 -9.33 0.87
C GLY A 42 -4.77 -9.83 0.46
N PHE A 43 -3.98 -10.29 1.42
CA PHE A 43 -2.64 -10.82 1.16
C PHE A 43 -2.66 -12.05 0.23
N TYR A 44 -3.65 -12.92 0.36
CA TYR A 44 -3.70 -14.15 -0.43
C TYR A 44 -3.96 -13.92 -1.91
N SER A 45 -4.48 -12.74 -2.29
CA SER A 45 -4.62 -12.36 -3.69
C SER A 45 -3.29 -12.26 -4.42
N ALA A 46 -2.16 -12.12 -3.71
CA ALA A 46 -0.84 -12.15 -4.29
C ALA A 46 -0.55 -13.44 -5.07
N PHE A 47 -1.08 -14.58 -4.60
CA PHE A 47 -0.91 -15.87 -5.28
C PHE A 47 -1.76 -16.04 -6.55
N MET A 48 -2.62 -15.08 -6.87
CA MET A 48 -3.31 -15.06 -8.17
C MET A 48 -2.39 -14.64 -9.32
N VAL A 49 -1.28 -13.98 -9.01
CA VAL A 49 -0.35 -13.40 -9.99
C VAL A 49 1.11 -13.82 -9.76
N ALA A 50 1.42 -14.40 -8.61
CA ALA A 50 2.78 -14.76 -8.22
C ALA A 50 2.88 -16.26 -7.92
N LYS A 51 3.90 -16.89 -8.50
CA LYS A 51 4.27 -18.30 -8.23
C LYS A 51 4.99 -18.49 -6.89
N LYS A 52 5.50 -17.42 -6.30
CA LYS A 52 6.15 -17.41 -4.99
C LYS A 52 6.06 -16.02 -4.38
N VAL A 53 5.89 -15.97 -3.07
CA VAL A 53 5.87 -14.73 -2.29
C VAL A 53 6.91 -14.83 -1.17
N GLU A 54 7.69 -13.78 -0.99
CA GLU A 54 8.58 -13.61 0.16
C GLU A 54 8.17 -12.37 0.95
N ILE A 55 8.18 -12.48 2.28
CA ILE A 55 7.96 -11.37 3.20
C ILE A 55 9.19 -11.24 4.09
N ILE A 56 9.88 -10.12 3.98
CA ILE A 56 11.05 -9.80 4.80
C ILE A 56 10.64 -8.71 5.77
N THR A 57 10.62 -9.00 7.07
CA THR A 57 10.08 -8.07 8.05
C THR A 57 10.96 -7.94 9.29
N LYS A 58 11.05 -6.70 9.80
CA LYS A 58 11.70 -6.37 11.06
C LYS A 58 10.79 -5.52 11.92
N SER A 59 10.56 -5.95 13.16
CA SER A 59 9.73 -5.24 14.11
C SER A 59 10.37 -3.91 14.53
N TYR A 60 9.50 -2.94 14.94
CA TYR A 60 9.93 -1.67 15.54
C TYR A 60 10.58 -1.85 16.94
N ARG A 61 10.46 -3.02 17.54
CA ARG A 61 10.99 -3.30 18.89
C ARG A 61 12.50 -3.37 18.85
N GLU A 62 13.14 -2.75 19.82
CA GLU A 62 14.59 -2.77 19.98
C GLU A 62 15.11 -4.20 20.15
N GLY A 63 16.21 -4.53 19.48
CA GLY A 63 16.81 -5.87 19.48
C GLY A 63 16.00 -6.93 18.71
N ALA A 64 15.00 -6.53 17.91
CA ALA A 64 14.23 -7.47 17.10
C ALA A 64 15.09 -8.02 15.95
N GLN A 65 15.12 -9.35 15.80
CA GLN A 65 15.70 -10.04 14.66
C GLN A 65 14.75 -9.92 13.46
N ALA A 66 15.29 -9.64 12.27
CA ALA A 66 14.54 -9.69 11.04
C ALA A 66 14.29 -11.15 10.61
N VAL A 67 13.20 -11.37 9.90
CA VAL A 67 12.82 -12.71 9.44
C VAL A 67 12.29 -12.65 8.03
N LYS A 68 12.50 -13.74 7.30
CA LYS A 68 11.98 -13.96 5.96
C LYS A 68 11.01 -15.13 6.00
N TRP A 69 9.79 -14.89 5.56
CA TRP A 69 8.77 -15.87 5.30
C TRP A 69 8.67 -16.11 3.80
N THR A 70 8.56 -17.37 3.37
CA THR A 70 8.46 -17.74 1.94
C THR A 70 7.39 -18.78 1.75
N CYS A 71 6.55 -18.61 0.72
CA CYS A 71 5.52 -19.57 0.32
C CYS A 71 5.33 -19.52 -1.21
N ASP A 72 5.02 -20.65 -1.79
CA ASP A 72 4.72 -20.83 -3.22
C ASP A 72 3.22 -21.04 -3.51
N GLY A 73 2.35 -20.76 -2.53
CA GLY A 73 0.91 -20.96 -2.61
C GLY A 73 0.46 -22.35 -2.17
N SER A 74 1.37 -23.25 -1.87
CA SER A 74 1.07 -24.52 -1.19
C SER A 74 0.74 -24.29 0.29
N PRO A 75 0.18 -25.30 1.00
CA PRO A 75 -0.01 -25.19 2.44
C PRO A 75 1.28 -25.08 3.26
N GLU A 76 2.43 -25.33 2.63
CA GLU A 76 3.73 -25.28 3.27
C GLU A 76 4.37 -23.89 3.12
N PHE A 77 5.08 -23.45 4.14
CA PHE A 77 5.86 -22.22 4.13
C PHE A 77 7.16 -22.38 4.92
N THR A 78 8.15 -21.56 4.64
CA THR A 78 9.40 -21.51 5.40
C THR A 78 9.53 -20.18 6.13
N ILE A 79 10.18 -20.22 7.30
CA ILE A 79 10.57 -19.01 8.05
C ILE A 79 12.03 -19.16 8.45
N GLU A 80 12.81 -18.18 8.09
CA GLU A 80 14.25 -18.12 8.40
C GLU A 80 14.64 -16.73 8.92
N ASP A 81 15.69 -16.71 9.75
CA ASP A 81 16.27 -15.44 10.19
C ASP A 81 16.99 -14.81 8.99
N THR A 82 16.94 -13.48 8.89
CA THR A 82 17.56 -12.73 7.82
C THR A 82 18.08 -11.39 8.33
N ASP A 83 18.86 -10.72 7.49
CA ASP A 83 19.38 -9.39 7.79
C ASP A 83 18.51 -8.33 7.10
N LYS A 84 17.99 -7.39 7.90
CA LYS A 84 17.33 -6.17 7.45
C LYS A 84 17.74 -5.04 8.37
N ALA A 85 18.36 -4.01 7.83
CA ALA A 85 18.89 -2.89 8.61
C ALA A 85 17.76 -2.11 9.30
N GLU A 86 16.74 -1.72 8.55
CA GLU A 86 15.66 -0.87 9.00
C GLU A 86 14.40 -1.65 9.38
N ARG A 87 13.59 -1.07 10.27
CA ARG A 87 12.25 -1.57 10.56
C ARG A 87 11.37 -1.50 9.32
N GLY A 88 10.41 -2.37 9.22
CA GLY A 88 9.45 -2.37 8.13
C GLY A 88 9.27 -3.75 7.52
N THR A 89 8.48 -3.81 6.46
CA THR A 89 8.14 -5.04 5.76
C THR A 89 8.30 -4.86 4.26
N ASP A 90 9.10 -5.73 3.64
CA ASP A 90 9.23 -5.84 2.20
C ASP A 90 8.44 -7.07 1.76
N ILE A 91 7.62 -6.92 0.73
CA ILE A 91 6.87 -8.01 0.11
C ILE A 91 7.38 -8.16 -1.32
N VAL A 92 7.94 -9.33 -1.63
CA VAL A 92 8.49 -9.65 -2.94
C VAL A 92 7.61 -10.68 -3.62
N LEU A 93 7.01 -10.31 -4.73
CA LEU A 93 6.18 -11.16 -5.56
C LEU A 93 7.00 -11.66 -6.75
N TYR A 94 7.20 -12.97 -6.86
CA TYR A 94 7.80 -13.60 -8.03
C TYR A 94 6.69 -13.89 -9.04
N ILE A 95 6.49 -12.94 -9.93
CA ILE A 95 5.36 -12.92 -10.87
C ILE A 95 5.41 -14.14 -11.80
N ASP A 96 4.24 -14.76 -12.02
CA ASP A 96 4.07 -15.88 -12.92
C ASP A 96 4.26 -15.46 -14.38
N ASP A 97 4.65 -16.42 -15.23
CA ASP A 97 4.94 -16.16 -16.63
C ASP A 97 3.74 -15.63 -17.42
N ASP A 98 2.54 -16.03 -17.03
CA ASP A 98 1.27 -15.57 -17.61
C ASP A 98 0.84 -14.18 -17.11
N CYS A 99 1.51 -13.62 -16.10
CA CYS A 99 1.17 -12.37 -15.44
C CYS A 99 2.24 -11.26 -15.62
N LYS A 100 3.11 -11.39 -16.62
CA LYS A 100 4.25 -10.47 -16.83
C LYS A 100 3.86 -9.01 -17.04
N GLU A 101 2.60 -8.72 -17.40
CA GLU A 101 2.10 -7.35 -17.48
C GLU A 101 2.26 -6.56 -16.18
N PHE A 102 2.25 -7.25 -15.02
CA PHE A 102 2.44 -6.64 -13.71
C PHE A 102 3.90 -6.33 -13.36
N LEU A 103 4.85 -6.62 -14.25
CA LEU A 103 6.23 -6.15 -14.16
C LEU A 103 6.43 -4.80 -14.84
N GLU A 104 5.44 -4.31 -15.59
CA GLU A 104 5.51 -3.05 -16.30
C GLU A 104 5.12 -1.87 -15.39
N GLU A 105 6.01 -0.88 -15.27
CA GLU A 105 5.79 0.33 -14.46
C GLU A 105 4.48 1.04 -14.84
N ALA A 106 4.21 1.18 -16.12
CA ALA A 106 2.99 1.84 -16.61
C ALA A 106 1.72 1.11 -16.19
N ARG A 107 1.73 -0.24 -16.20
CA ARG A 107 0.61 -1.06 -15.76
C ARG A 107 0.33 -0.88 -14.29
N ILE A 108 1.36 -1.01 -13.45
CA ILE A 108 1.23 -0.81 -12.01
C ILE A 108 0.79 0.62 -11.68
N SER A 109 1.39 1.63 -12.30
CA SER A 109 1.00 3.03 -12.11
C SER A 109 -0.47 3.27 -12.41
N SER A 110 -0.99 2.70 -13.50
CA SER A 110 -2.41 2.84 -13.87
C SER A 110 -3.34 2.19 -12.86
N LEU A 111 -2.98 1.00 -12.34
CA LEU A 111 -3.75 0.30 -11.31
C LEU A 111 -3.75 1.05 -9.99
N LEU A 112 -2.59 1.54 -9.56
CA LEU A 112 -2.46 2.33 -8.34
C LEU A 112 -3.29 3.61 -8.43
N LYS A 113 -3.24 4.33 -9.54
CA LYS A 113 -4.09 5.51 -9.79
C LYS A 113 -5.57 5.17 -9.76
N LYS A 114 -5.97 4.04 -10.35
CA LYS A 114 -7.39 3.64 -10.42
C LYS A 114 -7.95 3.25 -9.05
N TYR A 115 -7.18 2.50 -8.25
CA TYR A 115 -7.71 1.87 -7.03
C TYR A 115 -7.19 2.48 -5.73
N CYS A 116 -6.09 3.22 -5.76
CA CYS A 116 -5.42 3.72 -4.56
C CYS A 116 -5.41 5.24 -4.44
N SER A 117 -6.03 5.99 -5.40
CA SER A 117 -5.96 7.46 -5.46
C SER A 117 -6.37 8.18 -4.18
N PHE A 118 -7.23 7.59 -3.37
CA PHE A 118 -7.79 8.22 -2.17
C PHE A 118 -7.63 7.38 -0.91
N LEU A 119 -6.61 6.52 -0.88
CA LEU A 119 -6.27 5.81 0.35
C LEU A 119 -5.77 6.79 1.40
N PRO A 120 -6.14 6.60 2.69
CA PRO A 120 -5.79 7.51 3.78
C PRO A 120 -4.32 7.44 4.20
N ILE A 121 -3.52 6.62 3.53
CA ILE A 121 -2.09 6.42 3.78
C ILE A 121 -1.32 6.78 2.52
N PRO A 122 -0.22 7.57 2.60
CA PRO A 122 0.59 7.89 1.44
C PRO A 122 1.14 6.65 0.75
N VAL A 123 0.94 6.56 -0.55
CA VAL A 123 1.47 5.49 -1.41
C VAL A 123 2.55 6.08 -2.29
N ALA A 124 3.80 5.67 -2.05
CA ALA A 124 4.94 6.05 -2.87
C ALA A 124 5.13 5.06 -4.02
N PHE A 125 5.28 5.55 -5.25
CA PHE A 125 5.60 4.73 -6.41
C PHE A 125 6.70 5.39 -7.24
N GLY A 126 7.91 4.85 -7.11
CA GLY A 126 9.12 5.41 -7.69
C GLY A 126 9.52 6.76 -7.08
N LYS A 127 10.37 7.47 -7.80
CA LYS A 127 10.85 8.81 -7.43
C LYS A 127 10.21 9.87 -8.31
N LYS A 128 10.11 11.10 -7.81
CA LYS A 128 9.71 12.25 -8.62
C LYS A 128 10.72 12.45 -9.75
N LYS A 129 10.23 12.72 -10.97
CA LYS A 129 11.03 13.00 -12.15
C LYS A 129 10.91 14.47 -12.50
N GLU A 130 12.04 15.16 -12.64
CA GLU A 130 12.12 16.55 -13.08
C GLU A 130 12.82 16.66 -14.43
N TRP A 131 12.42 17.64 -15.24
CA TRP A 131 13.10 17.94 -16.49
C TRP A 131 14.30 18.85 -16.21
N LYS A 132 15.52 18.34 -16.45
CA LYS A 132 16.77 19.12 -16.43
C LYS A 132 17.52 18.89 -17.73
N ASP A 133 17.87 19.99 -18.40
CA ASP A 133 18.64 19.96 -19.67
C ASP A 133 18.04 19.05 -20.77
N GLY A 134 16.70 19.05 -20.88
CA GLY A 134 16.00 18.24 -21.88
C GLY A 134 15.93 16.73 -21.57
N LYS A 135 16.32 16.31 -20.36
CA LYS A 135 16.23 14.93 -19.90
C LYS A 135 15.41 14.83 -18.61
N GLN A 136 14.66 13.76 -18.46
CA GLN A 136 14.03 13.42 -17.18
C GLN A 136 15.09 12.87 -16.21
N VAL A 137 15.23 13.52 -15.06
CA VAL A 137 16.14 13.10 -13.98
C VAL A 137 15.30 12.75 -12.77
N GLU A 138 15.59 11.61 -12.16
CA GLU A 138 14.96 11.22 -10.89
C GLU A 138 15.53 12.06 -9.75
N THR A 139 14.63 12.56 -8.90
CA THR A 139 14.98 13.29 -7.68
C THR A 139 15.15 12.33 -6.50
N ALA A 140 15.63 12.83 -5.36
CA ALA A 140 15.69 12.05 -4.13
C ALA A 140 14.30 11.85 -3.46
N GLU A 141 13.29 12.63 -3.87
CA GLU A 141 11.96 12.61 -3.28
C GLU A 141 11.11 11.46 -3.81
N ASP A 142 10.33 10.86 -2.90
CA ASP A 142 9.34 9.85 -3.26
C ASP A 142 8.17 10.47 -4.06
N ASN A 143 7.75 9.76 -5.09
CA ASN A 143 6.58 10.13 -5.86
C ASN A 143 5.31 9.58 -5.18
N ILE A 144 4.65 10.41 -4.37
CA ILE A 144 3.37 10.06 -3.75
C ILE A 144 2.27 10.19 -4.80
N ILE A 145 1.56 9.09 -5.04
CA ILE A 145 0.60 8.96 -6.15
C ILE A 145 -0.86 9.14 -5.75
N ASN A 146 -1.14 9.18 -4.47
CA ASN A 146 -2.50 9.32 -3.94
C ASN A 146 -2.67 10.60 -3.11
N ASP A 147 -3.93 11.01 -2.98
CA ASP A 147 -4.35 12.06 -2.06
C ASP A 147 -4.92 11.41 -0.79
N SER A 148 -4.20 11.52 0.32
CA SER A 148 -4.61 10.97 1.61
C SER A 148 -5.65 11.84 2.35
N ASN A 149 -5.89 13.07 1.88
CA ASN A 149 -6.87 14.01 2.43
C ASN A 149 -7.78 14.56 1.33
N PRO A 150 -8.55 13.74 0.64
CA PRO A 150 -9.35 14.17 -0.48
C PRO A 150 -10.38 15.22 -0.08
N LEU A 151 -10.80 16.03 -1.02
CA LEU A 151 -11.62 17.21 -0.85
C LEU A 151 -12.90 16.98 -0.02
N TRP A 152 -13.53 15.82 -0.15
CA TRP A 152 -14.73 15.47 0.64
C TRP A 152 -14.48 15.22 2.14
N THR A 153 -13.25 15.13 2.57
CA THR A 153 -12.88 15.01 4.00
C THR A 153 -12.73 16.37 4.68
N LEU A 154 -12.66 17.45 3.89
CA LEU A 154 -12.52 18.82 4.37
C LEU A 154 -13.88 19.43 4.64
N LYS A 155 -13.93 20.50 5.45
CA LYS A 155 -15.18 21.18 5.71
C LYS A 155 -15.58 22.06 4.52
N PRO A 156 -16.85 22.09 4.11
CA PRO A 156 -17.31 22.94 3.00
C PRO A 156 -16.94 24.42 3.16
N SER A 157 -16.91 24.91 4.40
CA SER A 157 -16.53 26.31 4.72
C SER A 157 -15.06 26.64 4.47
N GLU A 158 -14.20 25.65 4.31
CA GLU A 158 -12.77 25.80 4.06
C GLU A 158 -12.43 25.72 2.56
N LEU A 159 -13.44 25.39 1.72
CA LEU A 159 -13.29 25.13 0.29
C LEU A 159 -13.89 26.27 -0.55
N LYS A 160 -13.28 26.52 -1.70
CA LYS A 160 -13.72 27.47 -2.72
C LYS A 160 -14.17 26.72 -3.98
N ASP A 161 -14.90 27.38 -4.82
CA ASP A 161 -15.36 26.84 -6.11
C ASP A 161 -14.21 26.34 -6.98
N GLU A 162 -13.06 27.02 -6.93
CA GLU A 162 -11.87 26.62 -7.66
C GLU A 162 -11.31 25.27 -7.20
N ASP A 163 -11.43 24.94 -5.92
CA ASP A 163 -10.95 23.67 -5.36
C ASP A 163 -11.78 22.50 -5.92
N TYR A 164 -13.10 22.65 -6.00
CA TYR A 164 -14.00 21.67 -6.61
C TYR A 164 -13.73 21.49 -8.10
N LYS A 165 -13.57 22.58 -8.83
CA LYS A 165 -13.24 22.55 -10.27
C LYS A 165 -11.89 21.91 -10.53
N LYS A 166 -10.88 22.22 -9.72
CA LYS A 166 -9.56 21.60 -9.81
C LYS A 166 -9.64 20.11 -9.56
N PHE A 167 -10.30 19.70 -8.47
CA PHE A 167 -10.50 18.30 -8.12
C PHE A 167 -11.18 17.52 -9.26
N TYR A 168 -12.23 18.10 -9.85
CA TYR A 168 -12.93 17.50 -10.97
C TYR A 168 -12.01 17.35 -12.21
N ARG A 169 -11.25 18.38 -12.55
CA ARG A 169 -10.28 18.32 -13.67
C ARG A 169 -9.18 17.30 -13.45
N ASP A 170 -8.72 17.13 -12.21
CA ASP A 170 -7.69 16.14 -11.88
C ASP A 170 -8.22 14.70 -12.07
N LEU A 171 -9.51 14.48 -11.79
CA LEU A 171 -10.18 13.19 -12.02
C LEU A 171 -10.56 12.96 -13.49
N TYR A 172 -11.01 14.00 -14.17
CA TYR A 172 -11.56 13.94 -15.53
C TYR A 172 -10.91 14.99 -16.45
N PRO A 173 -9.62 14.84 -16.78
CA PRO A 173 -8.85 15.87 -17.50
C PRO A 173 -9.35 16.15 -18.92
N MET A 174 -10.16 15.24 -19.48
CA MET A 174 -10.73 15.38 -20.85
C MET A 174 -12.20 15.77 -20.85
N SER A 175 -12.79 16.08 -19.69
CA SER A 175 -14.19 16.48 -19.57
C SER A 175 -14.32 17.99 -19.50
N ASP A 176 -15.49 18.50 -19.88
CA ASP A 176 -15.88 19.89 -19.66
C ASP A 176 -15.98 20.20 -18.16
N GLU A 177 -16.06 21.49 -17.79
CA GLU A 177 -16.25 21.87 -16.40
C GLU A 177 -17.55 21.31 -15.80
N PRO A 178 -17.56 20.96 -14.49
CA PRO A 178 -18.76 20.46 -13.85
C PRO A 178 -19.85 21.53 -13.84
N LEU A 179 -21.09 21.12 -14.08
CA LEU A 179 -22.26 22.03 -14.05
C LEU A 179 -22.57 22.47 -12.61
N PHE A 180 -22.40 21.59 -11.65
CA PHE A 180 -22.58 21.83 -10.21
C PHE A 180 -21.87 20.76 -9.40
N TRP A 181 -21.72 20.99 -8.11
CA TRP A 181 -21.22 20.02 -7.14
C TRP A 181 -22.08 20.01 -5.89
N ILE A 182 -22.05 18.88 -5.19
CA ILE A 182 -22.69 18.69 -3.89
C ILE A 182 -21.61 18.19 -2.95
N HIS A 183 -21.51 18.81 -1.79
CA HIS A 183 -20.55 18.43 -0.75
C HIS A 183 -21.29 17.79 0.42
#